data_cffea8376fa39ec5458baa06d3d5bddb
#
_entry.id   cffea8376fa39ec5458baa06d3d5bddb
#
_cell.length_a   1.000
_cell.length_b   1.000
_cell.length_c   1.000
_cell.angle_alpha   90.00
_cell.angle_beta   90.00
_cell.angle_gamma   90.00
#
_symmetry.space_group_name_H-M   'P 1'
#
loop_
_entity.id
_entity.type
_entity.pdbx_description
1 polymer ?
#
loop_
_entity_poly.entity_id
_entity_poly.type
_entity_poly.pdbx_seq_one_letter_code
_entity_poly.pdbx_strand_id
1 'polypeptide(L)'
;IRDYRSSRGSEMCIRDRNMTEIRFKELGLVEYSETYEAMMLLIESQPSFHSIWSLEHFPVFTIGISEKEITEDKLKTPPFIKTDRGGKTTFHAPGQQVFYFILNMKKLPFPPTDLTKKILETTSSVLASYDLKHNINAHDPGIFIEKQKVASIGMRIKKNYSYHGLSINIETDLDTFNSIKPCGLDVQACNLKDYIDISVVNLKKELLTNFQQMLTK
;
A
#
# COMPACT_ATOMS: atom_id res chain seq x y z
N ILE A 1 -29.66 19.13 0.58
CA ILE A 1 -28.65 19.17 -0.51
C ILE A 1 -27.38 19.68 0.14
N ARG A 2 -26.45 18.77 0.57
CA ARG A 2 -25.12 19.13 1.08
C ARG A 2 -24.15 19.10 -0.08
N ASP A 3 -23.60 20.27 -0.38
CA ASP A 3 -22.56 20.48 -1.38
C ASP A 3 -21.28 19.78 -0.93
N TYR A 4 -20.93 18.63 -1.54
CA TYR A 4 -19.68 17.92 -1.35
C TYR A 4 -18.61 18.63 -2.20
N ARG A 5 -18.05 19.74 -1.69
CA ARG A 5 -16.84 20.32 -2.29
C ARG A 5 -15.68 19.39 -1.96
N SER A 6 -15.35 18.57 -2.95
CA SER A 6 -14.12 17.79 -3.09
C SER A 6 -12.91 18.56 -2.53
N SER A 7 -12.27 18.00 -1.51
CA SER A 7 -10.90 18.34 -1.16
C SER A 7 -10.02 18.04 -2.37
N ARG A 8 -9.57 19.07 -3.09
CA ARG A 8 -8.58 18.94 -4.16
C ARG A 8 -7.27 18.51 -3.52
N GLY A 9 -6.97 17.21 -3.58
CA GLY A 9 -5.63 16.72 -3.30
C GLY A 9 -4.63 17.45 -4.22
N SER A 10 -3.50 17.87 -3.70
CA SER A 10 -2.45 18.47 -4.52
C SER A 10 -1.89 17.42 -5.49
N GLU A 11 -2.05 17.63 -6.79
CA GLU A 11 -1.43 16.83 -7.83
C GLU A 11 -0.08 17.44 -8.21
N MET A 12 1.01 16.70 -8.04
CA MET A 12 2.34 17.09 -8.51
C MET A 12 2.71 16.27 -9.75
N CYS A 13 3.00 16.95 -10.85
CA CYS A 13 3.32 16.33 -12.15
C CYS A 13 4.78 16.63 -12.51
N ILE A 14 5.56 15.60 -12.83
CA ILE A 14 6.95 15.74 -13.32
C ILE A 14 7.03 15.09 -14.71
N ARG A 15 7.50 15.87 -15.70
CA ARG A 15 7.55 15.48 -17.11
C ARG A 15 8.98 15.54 -17.65
N ASP A 16 9.55 14.39 -17.98
CA ASP A 16 10.76 14.30 -18.80
C ASP A 16 10.38 13.72 -20.19
N ARG A 17 11.00 14.19 -21.28
CA ARG A 17 10.44 14.04 -22.65
C ARG A 17 10.33 12.60 -23.19
N ASN A 18 10.95 11.62 -22.52
CA ASN A 18 10.92 10.20 -22.94
C ASN A 18 10.39 9.23 -21.86
N MET A 19 9.92 9.74 -20.72
CA MET A 19 9.51 8.90 -19.60
C MET A 19 7.99 8.95 -19.41
N THR A 20 7.43 7.83 -18.93
CA THR A 20 6.00 7.80 -18.58
C THR A 20 5.76 8.76 -17.41
N GLU A 21 4.80 9.65 -17.57
CA GLU A 21 4.37 10.59 -16.53
C GLU A 21 3.96 9.81 -15.27
N ILE A 22 4.39 10.28 -14.09
CA ILE A 22 4.01 9.72 -12.80
C ILE A 22 3.22 10.77 -12.04
N ARG A 23 2.00 10.43 -11.64
CA ARG A 23 1.12 11.27 -10.84
C ARG A 23 1.02 10.75 -9.42
N PHE A 24 1.29 11.62 -8.46
CA PHE A 24 1.10 11.35 -7.04
C PHE A 24 -0.23 11.94 -6.59
N LYS A 25 -1.00 11.17 -5.83
CA LYS A 25 -2.26 11.61 -5.25
C LYS A 25 -2.27 11.33 -3.75
N GLU A 26 -2.46 12.36 -2.96
CA GLU A 26 -2.64 12.23 -1.53
C GLU A 26 -4.13 12.26 -1.19
N LEU A 27 -4.64 11.21 -0.57
CA LEU A 27 -6.07 11.05 -0.29
C LEU A 27 -6.44 11.30 1.18
N GLY A 28 -5.44 11.28 2.09
CA GLY A 28 -5.71 11.34 3.53
C GLY A 28 -6.39 10.08 4.04
N LEU A 29 -7.28 10.24 5.02
CA LEU A 29 -8.06 9.16 5.62
C LEU A 29 -9.33 8.92 4.80
N VAL A 30 -9.48 7.72 4.24
CA VAL A 30 -10.56 7.39 3.28
C VAL A 30 -11.14 5.99 3.50
N GLU A 31 -12.37 5.81 3.03
CA GLU A 31 -13.03 4.51 3.01
C GLU A 31 -12.40 3.58 1.97
N TYR A 32 -12.22 2.30 2.36
CA TYR A 32 -11.61 1.30 1.48
C TYR A 32 -12.43 1.08 0.20
N SER A 33 -13.74 0.88 0.33
CA SER A 33 -14.62 0.56 -0.80
C SER A 33 -14.64 1.68 -1.84
N GLU A 34 -14.76 2.95 -1.41
CA GLU A 34 -14.73 4.11 -2.30
C GLU A 34 -13.38 4.24 -3.03
N THR A 35 -12.29 3.98 -2.29
CA THR A 35 -10.94 4.02 -2.86
C THR A 35 -10.73 2.90 -3.89
N TYR A 36 -11.25 1.70 -3.61
CA TYR A 36 -11.21 0.58 -4.55
C TYR A 36 -11.97 0.89 -5.84
N GLU A 37 -13.19 1.42 -5.73
CA GLU A 37 -13.99 1.85 -6.89
C GLU A 37 -13.27 2.92 -7.71
N ALA A 38 -12.65 3.90 -7.07
CA ALA A 38 -11.87 4.94 -7.74
C ALA A 38 -10.65 4.37 -8.49
N MET A 39 -9.94 3.36 -7.90
CA MET A 39 -8.88 2.66 -8.62
C MET A 39 -9.41 1.93 -9.85
N MET A 40 -10.54 1.25 -9.74
CA MET A 40 -11.15 0.53 -10.86
C MET A 40 -11.56 1.48 -11.98
N LEU A 41 -12.17 2.61 -11.67
CA LEU A 41 -12.53 3.64 -12.66
C LEU A 41 -11.28 4.19 -13.37
N LEU A 42 -10.20 4.44 -12.64
CA LEU A 42 -8.95 4.88 -13.25
C LEU A 42 -8.38 3.83 -14.20
N ILE A 43 -8.37 2.54 -13.81
CA ILE A 43 -7.90 1.45 -14.66
C ILE A 43 -8.77 1.30 -15.92
N GLU A 44 -10.09 1.41 -15.78
CA GLU A 44 -11.02 1.35 -16.92
C GLU A 44 -10.76 2.48 -17.94
N SER A 45 -10.32 3.65 -17.50
CA SER A 45 -9.94 4.76 -18.37
C SER A 45 -8.62 4.54 -19.14
N GLN A 46 -7.87 3.49 -18.80
CA GLN A 46 -6.57 3.14 -19.42
C GLN A 46 -5.59 4.32 -19.49
N PRO A 47 -5.21 4.92 -18.36
CA PRO A 47 -4.41 6.13 -18.35
C PRO A 47 -3.04 5.94 -19.00
N SER A 48 -2.55 6.96 -19.68
CA SER A 48 -1.22 6.93 -20.31
C SER A 48 -0.06 7.14 -19.33
N PHE A 49 -0.37 7.39 -18.05
CA PHE A 49 0.55 7.70 -16.95
C PHE A 49 0.54 6.60 -15.89
N HIS A 50 1.55 6.60 -15.01
CA HIS A 50 1.55 5.89 -13.75
C HIS A 50 0.88 6.74 -12.67
N SER A 51 0.19 6.11 -11.72
CA SER A 51 -0.35 6.82 -10.56
C SER A 51 0.04 6.10 -9.27
N ILE A 52 0.53 6.87 -8.27
CA ILE A 52 0.79 6.38 -6.93
C ILE A 52 -0.07 7.19 -5.97
N TRP A 53 -0.90 6.50 -5.19
CA TRP A 53 -1.76 7.11 -4.19
C TRP A 53 -1.23 6.85 -2.80
N SER A 54 -1.11 7.90 -1.99
CA SER A 54 -0.78 7.80 -0.57
C SER A 54 -2.02 8.10 0.28
N LEU A 55 -2.29 7.26 1.26
CA LEU A 55 -3.52 7.35 2.04
C LEU A 55 -3.42 6.58 3.36
N GLU A 56 -4.43 6.75 4.19
CA GLU A 56 -4.79 5.88 5.30
C GLU A 56 -6.24 5.43 5.12
N HIS A 57 -6.63 4.30 5.71
CA HIS A 57 -8.02 3.85 5.70
C HIS A 57 -8.66 3.99 7.07
N PHE A 58 -9.97 4.23 7.09
CA PHE A 58 -10.78 3.89 8.26
C PHE A 58 -10.64 2.40 8.60
N PRO A 59 -10.82 2.01 9.87
CA PRO A 59 -10.60 0.64 10.30
C PRO A 59 -11.36 -0.38 9.45
N VAL A 60 -10.64 -1.29 8.80
CA VAL A 60 -11.20 -2.32 7.91
C VAL A 60 -10.30 -3.54 7.83
N PHE A 61 -10.89 -4.74 7.86
CA PHE A 61 -10.22 -5.98 7.48
C PHE A 61 -10.44 -6.25 6.00
N THR A 62 -9.36 -6.42 5.24
CA THR A 62 -9.46 -6.86 3.84
C THR A 62 -9.05 -8.31 3.71
N ILE A 63 -9.88 -9.13 3.06
CA ILE A 63 -9.66 -10.56 2.85
C ILE A 63 -9.11 -10.76 1.44
N GLY A 64 -7.84 -11.14 1.33
CA GLY A 64 -7.19 -11.39 0.04
C GLY A 64 -7.53 -12.77 -0.52
N ILE A 65 -7.16 -13.00 -1.79
CA ILE A 65 -7.54 -14.20 -2.56
C ILE A 65 -6.96 -15.52 -2.00
N SER A 66 -5.90 -15.46 -1.20
CA SER A 66 -5.27 -16.64 -0.60
C SER A 66 -5.91 -17.05 0.72
N GLU A 67 -6.88 -16.26 1.23
CA GLU A 67 -7.60 -16.58 2.45
C GLU A 67 -8.81 -17.47 2.14
N LYS A 68 -8.94 -18.56 2.88
CA LYS A 68 -10.02 -19.54 2.66
C LYS A 68 -11.02 -19.64 3.81
N GLU A 69 -10.60 -19.22 5.00
CA GLU A 69 -11.35 -19.51 6.24
C GLU A 69 -12.21 -18.34 6.72
N ILE A 70 -11.88 -17.10 6.35
CA ILE A 70 -12.60 -15.92 6.80
C ILE A 70 -13.66 -15.52 5.79
N THR A 71 -14.88 -15.30 6.28
CA THR A 71 -16.03 -14.87 5.49
C THR A 71 -16.16 -13.35 5.54
N GLU A 72 -16.60 -12.75 4.43
CA GLU A 72 -16.94 -11.32 4.41
C GLU A 72 -18.08 -11.05 5.42
N ASP A 73 -17.90 -10.01 6.21
CA ASP A 73 -18.92 -9.51 7.13
C ASP A 73 -18.80 -7.99 7.24
N LYS A 74 -19.65 -7.29 6.48
CA LYS A 74 -19.70 -5.82 6.43
C LYS A 74 -20.40 -5.20 7.63
N LEU A 75 -21.09 -6.01 8.44
CA LEU A 75 -21.82 -5.53 9.62
C LEU A 75 -20.95 -5.51 10.87
N LYS A 76 -19.83 -6.23 10.86
CA LYS A 76 -18.85 -6.15 11.95
C LYS A 76 -18.16 -4.79 11.97
N THR A 77 -17.69 -4.43 13.15
CA THR A 77 -16.88 -3.23 13.36
C THR A 77 -15.56 -3.63 14.03
N PRO A 78 -14.43 -3.51 13.29
CA PRO A 78 -14.27 -3.14 11.88
C PRO A 78 -14.86 -4.17 10.89
N PRO A 79 -15.34 -3.72 9.71
CA PRO A 79 -15.92 -4.62 8.71
C PRO A 79 -14.86 -5.53 8.06
N PHE A 80 -15.31 -6.71 7.60
CA PHE A 80 -14.51 -7.65 6.82
C PHE A 80 -14.95 -7.59 5.35
N ILE A 81 -14.08 -7.14 4.45
CA ILE A 81 -14.37 -6.93 3.02
C ILE A 81 -13.53 -7.90 2.18
N LYS A 82 -14.19 -8.71 1.36
CA LYS A 82 -13.49 -9.52 0.35
C LYS A 82 -12.91 -8.64 -0.75
N THR A 83 -11.66 -8.93 -1.09
CA THR A 83 -10.92 -8.20 -2.11
C THR A 83 -10.25 -9.17 -3.06
N ASP A 84 -9.79 -8.67 -4.19
CA ASP A 84 -9.04 -9.46 -5.17
C ASP A 84 -7.52 -9.26 -5.08
N ARG A 85 -7.02 -8.54 -4.06
CA ARG A 85 -5.57 -8.40 -3.85
C ARG A 85 -4.91 -9.73 -3.51
N GLY A 86 -3.63 -9.83 -3.80
CA GLY A 86 -2.80 -10.95 -3.35
C GLY A 86 -2.71 -11.05 -1.82
N GLY A 87 -2.35 -12.23 -1.33
CA GLY A 87 -2.17 -12.51 0.09
C GLY A 87 -3.45 -12.90 0.81
N LYS A 88 -3.37 -12.97 2.13
CA LYS A 88 -4.46 -13.37 3.05
C LYS A 88 -5.14 -12.13 3.66
N THR A 89 -5.79 -12.31 4.81
CA THR A 89 -6.43 -11.21 5.54
C THR A 89 -5.40 -10.26 6.12
N THR A 90 -5.66 -8.95 6.04
CA THR A 90 -4.89 -7.90 6.71
C THR A 90 -5.84 -6.84 7.27
N PHE A 91 -5.31 -6.00 8.15
CA PHE A 91 -6.02 -4.89 8.77
C PHE A 91 -5.47 -3.56 8.25
N HIS A 92 -6.35 -2.61 8.03
CA HIS A 92 -6.02 -1.22 7.73
C HIS A 92 -6.73 -0.33 8.74
N ALA A 93 -6.03 0.72 9.21
CA ALA A 93 -6.56 1.69 10.17
C ALA A 93 -5.72 2.98 10.15
N PRO A 94 -6.17 4.06 10.78
CA PRO A 94 -5.36 5.25 11.03
C PRO A 94 -4.01 4.89 11.67
N GLY A 95 -2.96 5.64 11.31
CA GLY A 95 -1.58 5.34 11.72
C GLY A 95 -0.87 4.31 10.83
N GLN A 96 -1.54 3.77 9.81
CA GLN A 96 -0.94 2.91 8.80
C GLN A 96 -0.84 3.68 7.48
N GLN A 97 0.39 3.94 7.01
CA GLN A 97 0.59 4.54 5.70
C GLN A 97 0.39 3.51 4.59
N VAL A 98 -0.52 3.77 3.69
CA VAL A 98 -0.81 2.93 2.52
C VAL A 98 -0.35 3.62 1.23
N PHE A 99 0.24 2.85 0.32
CA PHE A 99 0.57 3.28 -1.03
C PHE A 99 -0.07 2.34 -2.04
N TYR A 100 -0.95 2.87 -2.89
CA TYR A 100 -1.49 2.13 -4.02
C TYR A 100 -0.77 2.48 -5.31
N PHE A 101 -0.41 1.46 -6.09
CA PHE A 101 0.38 1.58 -7.29
C PHE A 101 -0.48 1.21 -8.51
N ILE A 102 -1.04 2.22 -9.18
CA ILE A 102 -1.79 2.06 -10.41
C ILE A 102 -0.84 2.32 -11.58
N LEU A 103 -0.11 1.29 -11.98
CA LEU A 103 0.99 1.40 -12.93
C LEU A 103 0.65 0.68 -14.24
N ASN A 104 0.92 1.31 -15.37
CA ASN A 104 0.84 0.64 -16.65
C ASN A 104 2.01 -0.34 -16.80
N MET A 105 1.71 -1.64 -16.73
CA MET A 105 2.71 -2.72 -16.70
C MET A 105 3.55 -2.80 -17.99
N LYS A 106 3.04 -2.29 -19.13
CA LYS A 106 3.77 -2.23 -20.39
C LYS A 106 4.81 -1.12 -20.45
N LYS A 107 4.76 -0.20 -19.51
CA LYS A 107 5.63 0.99 -19.45
C LYS A 107 6.59 0.96 -18.27
N LEU A 108 6.70 -0.17 -17.57
CA LEU A 108 7.67 -0.31 -16.49
C LEU A 108 9.10 -0.43 -17.07
N PRO A 109 10.12 0.14 -16.42
CA PRO A 109 11.52 0.01 -16.82
C PRO A 109 12.14 -1.34 -16.45
N PHE A 110 11.36 -2.25 -15.86
CA PHE A 110 11.76 -3.60 -15.42
C PHE A 110 10.64 -4.61 -15.69
N PRO A 111 10.92 -5.93 -15.64
CA PRO A 111 9.90 -6.95 -15.83
C PRO A 111 8.73 -6.81 -14.85
N PRO A 112 7.47 -6.93 -15.31
CA PRO A 112 6.29 -6.87 -14.45
C PRO A 112 6.31 -7.81 -13.24
N THR A 113 6.96 -8.97 -13.37
CA THR A 113 7.13 -9.96 -12.30
C THR A 113 7.94 -9.44 -11.12
N ASP A 114 8.78 -8.43 -11.35
CA ASP A 114 9.68 -7.89 -10.34
C ASP A 114 9.05 -6.75 -9.54
N LEU A 115 7.84 -6.28 -9.92
CA LEU A 115 7.23 -5.10 -9.32
C LEU A 115 7.14 -5.18 -7.78
N THR A 116 6.60 -6.28 -7.25
CA THR A 116 6.47 -6.47 -5.79
C THR A 116 7.83 -6.44 -5.10
N LYS A 117 8.82 -7.14 -5.67
CA LYS A 117 10.19 -7.15 -5.17
C LYS A 117 10.81 -5.75 -5.19
N LYS A 118 10.66 -5.03 -6.30
CA LYS A 118 11.19 -3.66 -6.46
C LYS A 118 10.58 -2.68 -5.45
N ILE A 119 9.26 -2.76 -5.20
CA ILE A 119 8.61 -1.93 -4.18
C ILE A 119 9.16 -2.24 -2.79
N LEU A 120 9.31 -3.51 -2.44
CA LEU A 120 9.86 -3.92 -1.13
C LEU A 120 11.33 -3.50 -0.98
N GLU A 121 12.16 -3.70 -2.00
CA GLU A 121 13.58 -3.29 -1.99
C GLU A 121 13.72 -1.76 -1.85
N THR A 122 12.90 -1.01 -2.58
CA THR A 122 12.88 0.46 -2.49
C THR A 122 12.47 0.92 -1.09
N THR A 123 11.44 0.32 -0.52
CA THR A 123 10.99 0.62 0.85
C THR A 123 12.05 0.26 1.87
N SER A 124 12.65 -0.94 1.74
CA SER A 124 13.75 -1.41 2.59
C SER A 124 14.95 -0.46 2.55
N SER A 125 15.32 0.03 1.36
CA SER A 125 16.41 0.99 1.22
C SER A 125 16.15 2.31 1.97
N VAL A 126 14.90 2.81 1.93
CA VAL A 126 14.51 4.00 2.70
C VAL A 126 14.55 3.72 4.21
N LEU A 127 14.03 2.57 4.67
CA LEU A 127 14.07 2.23 6.10
C LEU A 127 15.50 2.03 6.60
N ALA A 128 16.40 1.49 5.78
CA ALA A 128 17.80 1.34 6.11
C ALA A 128 18.52 2.70 6.33
N SER A 129 18.08 3.79 5.67
CA SER A 129 18.64 5.11 5.90
C SER A 129 18.31 5.70 7.28
N TYR A 130 17.39 5.09 8.01
CA TYR A 130 17.07 5.40 9.42
C TYR A 130 17.74 4.44 10.41
N ASP A 131 18.79 3.71 9.99
CA ASP A 131 19.52 2.72 10.79
C ASP A 131 18.63 1.58 11.33
N LEU A 132 17.45 1.37 10.75
CA LEU A 132 16.52 0.33 11.15
C LEU A 132 16.98 -1.04 10.63
N LYS A 133 17.28 -1.96 11.54
CA LYS A 133 17.56 -3.36 11.18
C LYS A 133 16.27 -4.09 10.85
N HIS A 134 16.15 -4.53 9.61
CA HIS A 134 14.97 -5.23 9.11
C HIS A 134 15.36 -6.22 8.00
N ASN A 135 14.41 -7.04 7.56
CA ASN A 135 14.58 -7.96 6.45
C ASN A 135 13.32 -8.05 5.60
N ILE A 136 13.49 -8.41 4.33
CA ILE A 136 12.42 -8.76 3.40
C ILE A 136 12.22 -10.27 3.42
N ASN A 137 10.98 -10.74 3.56
CA ASN A 137 10.65 -12.15 3.46
C ASN A 137 10.06 -12.45 2.07
N ALA A 138 10.61 -13.43 1.37
CA ALA A 138 10.15 -13.82 0.03
C ALA A 138 8.92 -14.75 0.06
N HIS A 139 8.74 -15.54 1.13
CA HIS A 139 7.63 -16.50 1.27
C HIS A 139 6.36 -15.84 1.82
N ASP A 140 6.51 -14.82 2.66
CA ASP A 140 5.43 -13.96 3.14
C ASP A 140 5.81 -12.51 2.79
N PRO A 141 5.50 -12.05 1.56
CA PRO A 141 6.00 -10.78 1.05
C PRO A 141 5.69 -9.62 1.98
N GLY A 142 6.75 -8.96 2.46
CA GLY A 142 6.66 -7.88 3.43
C GLY A 142 8.01 -7.55 4.04
N ILE A 143 8.02 -6.57 4.93
CA ILE A 143 9.20 -6.15 5.69
C ILE A 143 8.99 -6.51 7.16
N PHE A 144 10.02 -7.08 7.75
CA PHE A 144 10.02 -7.60 9.11
C PHE A 144 11.12 -6.97 9.94
N ILE A 145 10.81 -6.58 11.15
CA ILE A 145 11.76 -6.23 12.21
C ILE A 145 11.78 -7.43 13.14
N GLU A 146 12.95 -8.07 13.27
CA GLU A 146 13.08 -9.36 13.96
C GLU A 146 12.10 -10.41 13.38
N LYS A 147 11.05 -10.77 14.12
CA LYS A 147 10.01 -11.72 13.71
C LYS A 147 8.65 -11.07 13.48
N GLN A 148 8.54 -9.75 13.65
CA GLN A 148 7.29 -9.00 13.57
C GLN A 148 7.18 -8.26 12.23
N LYS A 149 6.00 -8.25 11.66
CA LYS A 149 5.76 -7.65 10.35
C LYS A 149 5.40 -6.17 10.48
N VAL A 150 6.24 -5.30 9.93
CA VAL A 150 6.04 -3.85 9.92
C VAL A 150 5.41 -3.35 8.63
N ALA A 151 5.60 -4.06 7.52
CA ALA A 151 5.00 -3.70 6.24
C ALA A 151 4.50 -4.93 5.48
N SER A 152 3.36 -4.78 4.84
CA SER A 152 2.68 -5.82 4.04
C SER A 152 2.49 -5.33 2.61
N ILE A 153 2.60 -6.24 1.65
CA ILE A 153 2.33 -5.95 0.25
C ILE A 153 1.37 -6.97 -0.34
N GLY A 154 0.39 -6.49 -1.07
CA GLY A 154 -0.55 -7.33 -1.81
C GLY A 154 -1.00 -6.61 -3.06
N MET A 155 -0.68 -7.15 -4.23
CA MET A 155 -0.95 -6.51 -5.51
C MET A 155 -1.78 -7.39 -6.42
N ARG A 156 -2.39 -6.78 -7.42
CA ARG A 156 -3.14 -7.43 -8.49
C ARG A 156 -2.88 -6.70 -9.81
N ILE A 157 -3.13 -7.39 -10.92
CA ILE A 157 -3.05 -6.81 -12.26
C ILE A 157 -4.39 -7.02 -12.96
N LYS A 158 -4.93 -5.96 -13.56
CA LYS A 158 -6.12 -5.95 -14.41
C LYS A 158 -5.89 -5.05 -15.61
N LYS A 159 -6.26 -5.50 -16.81
CA LYS A 159 -6.10 -4.72 -18.06
C LYS A 159 -4.70 -4.12 -18.28
N ASN A 160 -3.65 -4.83 -17.87
CA ASN A 160 -2.25 -4.37 -17.86
C ASN A 160 -1.94 -3.22 -16.90
N TYR A 161 -2.75 -3.00 -15.87
CA TYR A 161 -2.44 -2.09 -14.77
C TYR A 161 -2.34 -2.86 -13.47
N SER A 162 -1.30 -2.53 -12.67
CA SER A 162 -1.26 -2.96 -11.27
C SER A 162 -2.25 -2.14 -10.45
N TYR A 163 -2.66 -2.66 -9.29
CA TYR A 163 -3.44 -1.95 -8.29
C TYR A 163 -3.29 -2.59 -6.93
N HIS A 164 -3.87 -1.98 -5.89
CA HIS A 164 -3.48 -2.21 -4.50
C HIS A 164 -2.01 -1.84 -4.27
N GLY A 165 -1.36 -2.38 -3.25
CA GLY A 165 0.03 -2.01 -2.98
C GLY A 165 0.57 -2.39 -1.63
N LEU A 166 1.26 -1.44 -1.02
CA LEU A 166 2.03 -1.56 0.20
C LEU A 166 1.33 -0.85 1.36
N SER A 167 1.32 -1.47 2.54
CA SER A 167 0.97 -0.81 3.80
C SER A 167 2.12 -0.89 4.78
N ILE A 168 2.38 0.18 5.53
CA ILE A 168 3.44 0.29 6.53
C ILE A 168 2.79 0.70 7.85
N ASN A 169 2.93 -0.11 8.88
CA ASN A 169 2.47 0.23 10.22
C ASN A 169 3.42 1.25 10.82
N ILE A 170 2.95 2.47 11.07
CA ILE A 170 3.73 3.53 11.70
C ILE A 170 3.34 3.65 13.17
N GLU A 171 2.06 3.80 13.43
CA GLU A 171 1.43 3.93 14.75
C GLU A 171 0.00 3.36 14.71
N THR A 172 -0.14 2.17 14.14
CA THR A 172 -1.41 1.49 13.89
C THR A 172 -1.90 0.83 15.17
N ASP A 173 -3.22 0.66 15.33
CA ASP A 173 -3.81 -0.18 16.39
C ASP A 173 -3.42 -1.65 16.17
N LEU A 174 -2.39 -2.09 16.91
CA LEU A 174 -1.86 -3.44 16.82
C LEU A 174 -2.73 -4.47 17.57
N ASP A 175 -3.50 -4.07 18.57
CA ASP A 175 -4.37 -4.98 19.31
C ASP A 175 -5.47 -5.51 18.38
N THR A 176 -6.11 -4.62 17.64
CA THR A 176 -7.08 -5.00 16.62
C THR A 176 -6.41 -5.77 15.47
N PHE A 177 -5.23 -5.34 15.01
CA PHE A 177 -4.50 -6.04 13.94
C PHE A 177 -4.16 -7.47 14.32
N ASN A 178 -3.65 -7.70 15.52
CA ASN A 178 -3.22 -9.01 16.02
C ASN A 178 -4.38 -9.88 16.52
N SER A 179 -5.60 -9.33 16.66
CA SER A 179 -6.81 -10.08 17.05
C SER A 179 -7.22 -11.14 16.00
N ILE A 180 -6.89 -10.89 14.74
CA ILE A 180 -6.92 -11.91 13.70
C ILE A 180 -5.54 -12.58 13.66
N LYS A 181 -5.50 -13.89 13.39
CA LYS A 181 -4.25 -14.56 13.02
C LYS A 181 -3.99 -14.29 11.54
N PRO A 182 -3.27 -13.20 11.15
CA PRO A 182 -3.03 -12.92 9.75
C PRO A 182 -2.20 -14.08 9.20
N CYS A 183 -2.64 -14.67 8.10
CA CYS A 183 -1.85 -15.66 7.38
C CYS A 183 -1.73 -17.06 8.00
N GLY A 184 -2.43 -17.40 9.10
CA GLY A 184 -2.26 -18.72 9.73
C GLY A 184 -0.85 -18.98 10.27
N LEU A 185 0.00 -17.95 10.30
CA LEU A 185 1.32 -17.93 10.92
C LEU A 185 1.21 -17.14 12.23
N ASP A 186 1.94 -17.55 13.26
CA ASP A 186 2.08 -16.78 14.52
C ASP A 186 2.96 -15.52 14.33
N VAL A 187 2.72 -14.79 13.24
CA VAL A 187 3.44 -13.56 12.92
C VAL A 187 2.62 -12.38 13.45
N GLN A 188 3.16 -11.70 14.44
CA GLN A 188 2.59 -10.47 14.97
C GLN A 188 3.01 -9.26 14.12
N ALA A 189 2.16 -8.25 14.08
CA ALA A 189 2.50 -6.95 13.52
C ALA A 189 3.25 -6.10 14.55
N CYS A 190 4.08 -5.17 14.08
CA CYS A 190 4.71 -4.13 14.88
C CYS A 190 4.60 -2.78 14.18
N ASN A 191 4.85 -1.70 14.90
CA ASN A 191 4.89 -0.34 14.38
C ASN A 191 6.33 0.15 14.20
N LEU A 192 6.58 1.03 13.23
CA LEU A 192 7.87 1.68 13.06
C LEU A 192 8.26 2.53 14.28
N LYS A 193 7.29 3.24 14.86
CA LYS A 193 7.53 4.10 16.04
C LYS A 193 7.99 3.36 17.29
N ASP A 194 7.81 2.04 17.34
CA ASP A 194 8.32 1.21 18.45
C ASP A 194 9.85 1.06 18.40
N TYR A 195 10.47 1.35 17.24
CA TYR A 195 11.90 1.11 16.99
C TYR A 195 12.68 2.37 16.62
N ILE A 196 12.04 3.35 15.99
CA ILE A 196 12.69 4.57 15.53
C ILE A 196 11.80 5.79 15.76
N ASP A 197 12.42 6.91 16.11
CA ASP A 197 11.76 8.21 16.08
C ASP A 197 11.73 8.74 14.65
N ILE A 198 10.56 8.73 14.02
CA ILE A 198 10.40 9.04 12.62
C ILE A 198 9.26 10.03 12.36
N SER A 199 9.56 11.04 11.55
CA SER A 199 8.55 11.92 11.00
C SER A 199 7.79 11.21 9.87
N VAL A 200 6.49 10.97 10.04
CA VAL A 200 5.61 10.37 9.03
C VAL A 200 5.65 11.15 7.71
N VAL A 201 5.67 12.48 7.79
CA VAL A 201 5.72 13.37 6.62
C VAL A 201 7.02 13.19 5.84
N ASN A 202 8.16 13.10 6.55
CA ASN A 202 9.46 12.90 5.91
C ASN A 202 9.55 11.50 5.29
N LEU A 203 9.19 10.47 6.03
CA LEU A 203 9.16 9.10 5.53
C LEU A 203 8.31 8.99 4.25
N LYS A 204 7.09 9.52 4.27
CA LYS A 204 6.20 9.53 3.10
C LYS A 204 6.86 10.21 1.89
N LYS A 205 7.46 11.39 2.10
CA LYS A 205 8.14 12.14 1.04
C LYS A 205 9.31 11.34 0.45
N GLU A 206 10.13 10.74 1.30
CA GLU A 206 11.28 9.94 0.87
C GLU A 206 10.84 8.70 0.10
N LEU A 207 9.81 7.99 0.59
CA LEU A 207 9.24 6.84 -0.11
C LEU A 207 8.71 7.22 -1.49
N LEU A 208 7.93 8.30 -1.62
CA LEU A 208 7.40 8.75 -2.90
C LEU A 208 8.53 9.13 -3.87
N THR A 209 9.57 9.80 -3.38
CA THR A 209 10.76 10.16 -4.19
C THR A 209 11.48 8.90 -4.69
N ASN A 210 11.67 7.90 -3.82
CA ASN A 210 12.34 6.66 -4.19
C ASN A 210 11.49 5.79 -5.10
N PHE A 211 10.16 5.73 -4.92
CA PHE A 211 9.25 5.05 -5.85
C PHE A 211 9.25 5.70 -7.24
N GLN A 212 9.34 7.03 -7.30
CA GLN A 212 9.53 7.73 -8.56
C GLN A 212 10.82 7.31 -9.25
N GLN A 213 11.93 7.29 -8.53
CA GLN A 213 13.23 6.87 -9.09
C GLN A 213 13.19 5.40 -9.57
N MET A 214 12.54 4.51 -8.82
CA MET A 214 12.34 3.11 -9.20
C MET A 214 11.61 2.98 -10.55
N LEU A 215 10.66 3.86 -10.83
CA LEU A 215 9.86 3.84 -12.07
C LEU A 215 10.52 4.58 -13.23
N THR A 216 11.62 5.29 -13.00
CA THR A 216 12.29 6.14 -14.00
C THR A 216 13.70 5.65 -14.38
N LYS A 217 14.23 4.68 -13.65
CA LYS A 217 15.54 4.04 -13.91
C LYS A 217 15.36 2.69 -14.60
#